data_65e01db4409654126bbea16645ff1328
#
_entry.id   65e01db4409654126bbea16645ff1328
#
_cell.length_a   1.000
_cell.length_b   1.000
_cell.length_c   1.000
_cell.angle_alpha   90.00
_cell.angle_beta   90.00
_cell.angle_gamma   90.00
#
_symmetry.space_group_name_H-M   'P 1'
#
loop_
_entity.id
_entity.type
_entity.pdbx_description
1 polymer ?
#
loop_
_entity_poly.entity_id
_entity_poly.type
_entity_poly.pdbx_seq_one_letter_code
_entity_poly.pdbx_strand_id
1 'polypeptide(L)'
;MRPALVATLAGGILLAACAEAGPAPQTAPGGKATLLPEDRLALPEFDLATYESLIVELRGTPVVVNVWGSWCPPCTVEAPDLATVSREFEGRVQFLGVDILDARAPARDFILRYDWQYPSVFDPTGAIRDGLGYVGQPITLLYDREGKLVFEWNGVITADLLRKEIRKVL
;
A
#
# COMPACT_ATOMS: atom_id res chain seq x y z
N MET A 1 -61.69 39.37 -42.90
CA MET A 1 -61.54 37.96 -42.50
C MET A 1 -60.01 37.62 -42.53
N ARG A 2 -59.35 37.48 -41.37
CA ARG A 2 -57.96 37.13 -41.28
C ARG A 2 -57.88 35.81 -40.46
N PRO A 3 -57.17 34.77 -40.91
CA PRO A 3 -56.99 33.58 -40.12
C PRO A 3 -55.75 33.76 -39.16
N ALA A 4 -55.96 33.31 -37.94
CA ALA A 4 -54.94 33.31 -36.89
C ALA A 4 -54.01 32.10 -37.09
N LEU A 5 -52.68 32.37 -37.08
CA LEU A 5 -51.64 31.33 -37.00
C LEU A 5 -51.52 30.86 -35.55
N VAL A 6 -51.68 29.57 -35.32
CA VAL A 6 -51.38 28.93 -34.05
C VAL A 6 -49.93 28.41 -34.16
N ALA A 7 -49.05 28.97 -33.32
CA ALA A 7 -47.67 28.50 -33.17
C ALA A 7 -47.62 27.44 -32.07
N THR A 8 -47.31 26.20 -32.43
CA THR A 8 -47.05 25.09 -31.49
C THR A 8 -45.62 25.12 -31.05
N LEU A 9 -45.35 25.42 -29.77
CA LEU A 9 -44.05 25.28 -29.12
C LEU A 9 -43.85 23.82 -28.74
N ALA A 10 -42.91 23.16 -29.39
CA ALA A 10 -42.42 21.84 -29.00
C ALA A 10 -41.35 22.03 -27.91
N GLY A 11 -41.72 21.76 -26.66
CA GLY A 11 -40.78 21.72 -25.55
C GLY A 11 -39.94 20.44 -25.58
N GLY A 12 -38.66 20.57 -25.90
CA GLY A 12 -37.67 19.49 -25.77
C GLY A 12 -37.28 19.27 -24.31
N ILE A 13 -37.62 18.12 -23.77
CA ILE A 13 -37.15 17.69 -22.44
C ILE A 13 -35.74 17.12 -22.61
N LEU A 14 -34.72 17.85 -22.13
CA LEU A 14 -33.35 17.32 -21.97
C LEU A 14 -33.31 16.42 -20.75
N LEU A 15 -33.31 15.10 -20.99
CA LEU A 15 -32.96 14.11 -19.96
C LEU A 15 -31.47 14.15 -19.70
N ALA A 16 -31.07 14.78 -18.59
CA ALA A 16 -29.72 14.67 -18.07
C ALA A 16 -29.55 13.25 -17.48
N ALA A 17 -28.82 12.41 -18.19
CA ALA A 17 -28.38 11.11 -17.68
C ALA A 17 -27.29 11.37 -16.63
N CYS A 18 -27.66 11.31 -15.34
CA CYS A 18 -26.68 11.15 -14.26
C CYS A 18 -26.06 9.76 -14.41
N ALA A 19 -24.80 9.70 -14.85
CA ALA A 19 -24.00 8.49 -14.73
C ALA A 19 -23.76 8.24 -13.24
N GLU A 20 -24.51 7.33 -12.63
CA GLU A 20 -24.22 6.81 -11.31
C GLU A 20 -22.89 6.05 -11.41
N ALA A 21 -21.85 6.56 -10.71
CA ALA A 21 -20.64 5.78 -10.46
C ALA A 21 -21.07 4.54 -9.69
N GLY A 22 -20.92 3.37 -10.31
CA GLY A 22 -21.19 2.09 -9.65
C GLY A 22 -20.39 1.97 -8.35
N PRO A 23 -20.90 1.24 -7.34
CA PRO A 23 -20.17 1.03 -6.09
C PRO A 23 -18.81 0.40 -6.40
N ALA A 24 -17.75 0.97 -5.80
CA ALA A 24 -16.42 0.39 -5.85
C ALA A 24 -16.47 -1.09 -5.39
N PRO A 25 -15.67 -1.98 -5.99
CA PRO A 25 -15.67 -3.38 -5.59
C PRO A 25 -15.37 -3.51 -4.11
N GLN A 26 -16.36 -3.95 -3.33
CA GLN A 26 -16.19 -4.26 -1.92
C GLN A 26 -15.56 -5.64 -1.84
N THR A 27 -14.25 -5.70 -1.53
CA THR A 27 -13.59 -6.95 -1.19
C THR A 27 -14.18 -7.44 0.13
N ALA A 28 -14.73 -8.65 0.14
CA ALA A 28 -15.29 -9.24 1.36
C ALA A 28 -14.18 -9.37 2.41
N PRO A 29 -14.44 -9.02 3.71
CA PRO A 29 -13.44 -9.18 4.77
C PRO A 29 -13.10 -10.68 4.91
N GLY A 30 -11.81 -11.04 4.75
CA GLY A 30 -11.30 -12.39 5.02
C GLY A 30 -10.90 -13.22 3.80
N GLY A 31 -10.90 -12.67 2.58
CA GLY A 31 -10.26 -13.30 1.42
C GLY A 31 -8.73 -13.18 1.50
N LYS A 32 -8.01 -14.24 1.04
CA LYS A 32 -6.55 -14.16 0.89
C LYS A 32 -6.23 -13.06 -0.14
N ALA A 33 -5.38 -12.11 0.24
CA ALA A 33 -4.93 -11.07 -0.67
C ALA A 33 -4.17 -11.72 -1.85
N THR A 34 -4.66 -11.52 -3.07
CA THR A 34 -4.15 -12.18 -4.28
C THR A 34 -2.84 -11.56 -4.76
N LEU A 35 -2.64 -10.27 -4.47
CA LEU A 35 -1.44 -9.52 -4.81
C LEU A 35 -0.30 -9.71 -3.79
N LEU A 36 -0.59 -10.20 -2.57
CA LEU A 36 0.44 -10.40 -1.56
C LEU A 36 1.35 -11.58 -1.95
N PRO A 37 2.67 -11.38 -2.12
CA PRO A 37 3.57 -12.48 -2.46
C PRO A 37 3.58 -13.57 -1.37
N GLU A 38 3.43 -14.83 -1.77
CA GLU A 38 3.52 -15.96 -0.83
C GLU A 38 4.97 -16.29 -0.46
N ASP A 39 5.89 -16.12 -1.41
CA ASP A 39 7.33 -16.31 -1.19
C ASP A 39 7.98 -14.96 -0.89
N ARG A 40 8.60 -14.85 0.28
CA ARG A 40 9.33 -13.65 0.71
C ARG A 40 10.48 -13.23 -0.21
N LEU A 41 11.00 -14.16 -1.02
CA LEU A 41 12.10 -13.93 -1.95
C LEU A 41 11.62 -13.71 -3.40
N ALA A 42 10.31 -13.74 -3.66
CA ALA A 42 9.77 -13.57 -5.01
C ALA A 42 10.10 -12.19 -5.59
N LEU A 43 9.92 -11.13 -4.81
CA LEU A 43 10.13 -9.74 -5.21
C LEU A 43 9.42 -9.40 -6.54
N PRO A 44 8.10 -9.60 -6.65
CA PRO A 44 7.35 -9.21 -7.84
C PRO A 44 7.43 -7.70 -8.04
N GLU A 45 7.49 -7.27 -9.30
CA GLU A 45 7.53 -5.85 -9.64
C GLU A 45 6.16 -5.21 -9.45
N PHE A 46 6.13 -4.11 -8.72
CA PHE A 46 4.94 -3.32 -8.46
C PHE A 46 5.16 -1.87 -8.90
N ASP A 47 4.10 -1.30 -9.42
CA ASP A 47 3.92 0.15 -9.55
C ASP A 47 3.05 0.68 -8.42
N LEU A 48 2.84 2.00 -8.39
CA LEU A 48 2.01 2.65 -7.35
C LEU A 48 0.57 2.11 -7.35
N ALA A 49 -0.05 1.92 -8.52
CA ALA A 49 -1.44 1.47 -8.62
C ALA A 49 -1.62 0.04 -8.11
N THR A 50 -0.66 -0.85 -8.39
CA THR A 50 -0.63 -2.23 -7.87
C THR A 50 -0.40 -2.24 -6.36
N TYR A 51 0.49 -1.38 -5.85
CA TYR A 51 0.69 -1.21 -4.41
C TYR A 51 -0.58 -0.74 -3.70
N GLU A 52 -1.25 0.30 -4.20
CA GLU A 52 -2.50 0.80 -3.64
C GLU A 52 -3.59 -0.27 -3.66
N SER A 53 -3.68 -1.06 -4.73
CA SER A 53 -4.60 -2.20 -4.83
C SER A 53 -4.32 -3.26 -3.77
N LEU A 54 -3.04 -3.58 -3.50
CA LEU A 54 -2.67 -4.49 -2.43
C LEU A 54 -3.08 -3.98 -1.04
N ILE A 55 -2.88 -2.68 -0.76
CA ILE A 55 -3.33 -2.09 0.53
C ILE A 55 -4.85 -2.22 0.68
N VAL A 56 -5.62 -2.07 -0.41
CA VAL A 56 -7.08 -2.29 -0.40
C VAL A 56 -7.43 -3.76 -0.14
N GLU A 57 -6.73 -4.72 -0.75
CA GLU A 57 -6.94 -6.16 -0.53
C GLU A 57 -6.63 -6.60 0.92
N LEU A 58 -5.69 -5.91 1.59
CA LEU A 58 -5.27 -6.20 2.97
C LEU A 58 -6.21 -5.63 4.04
N ARG A 59 -7.28 -4.92 3.68
CA ARG A 59 -8.26 -4.42 4.64
C ARG A 59 -8.81 -5.53 5.53
N GLY A 60 -9.00 -5.20 6.79
CA GLY A 60 -9.34 -6.17 7.86
C GLY A 60 -8.14 -6.53 8.73
N THR A 61 -6.90 -6.29 8.24
CA THR A 61 -5.65 -6.50 8.98
C THR A 61 -4.82 -5.23 8.96
N PRO A 62 -4.26 -4.76 10.08
CA PRO A 62 -3.30 -3.65 10.07
C PRO A 62 -2.06 -4.02 9.25
N VAL A 63 -1.49 -3.05 8.54
CA VAL A 63 -0.32 -3.27 7.66
C VAL A 63 0.82 -2.35 8.04
N VAL A 64 1.99 -2.92 8.29
CA VAL A 64 3.27 -2.17 8.35
C VAL A 64 3.96 -2.29 7.01
N VAL A 65 4.20 -1.17 6.37
CA VAL A 65 5.00 -1.09 5.14
C VAL A 65 6.34 -0.45 5.45
N ASN A 66 7.42 -1.08 5.01
CA ASN A 66 8.77 -0.51 5.09
C ASN A 66 9.34 -0.32 3.68
N VAL A 67 9.66 0.92 3.33
CA VAL A 67 10.34 1.27 2.07
C VAL A 67 11.85 1.24 2.32
N TRP A 68 12.56 0.39 1.58
CA TRP A 68 13.96 0.06 1.82
C TRP A 68 14.74 -0.18 0.54
N GLY A 69 16.04 -0.42 0.66
CA GLY A 69 16.91 -0.92 -0.38
C GLY A 69 18.14 -1.57 0.22
N SER A 70 18.70 -2.61 -0.42
CA SER A 70 19.89 -3.32 0.09
C SER A 70 21.15 -2.44 0.16
N TRP A 71 21.18 -1.41 -0.68
CA TRP A 71 22.26 -0.43 -0.78
C TRP A 71 22.15 0.72 0.24
N CYS A 72 21.08 0.76 1.04
CA CYS A 72 20.73 1.85 1.96
C CYS A 72 21.35 1.59 3.35
N PRO A 73 22.40 2.32 3.81
CA PRO A 73 22.99 2.08 5.12
C PRO A 73 22.04 2.27 6.31
N PRO A 74 21.15 3.30 6.35
CA PRO A 74 20.17 3.43 7.42
C PRO A 74 19.18 2.25 7.48
N CYS A 75 18.80 1.68 6.32
CA CYS A 75 17.91 0.51 6.24
C CYS A 75 18.57 -0.72 6.91
N THR A 76 19.90 -0.84 6.79
CA THR A 76 20.68 -1.88 7.46
C THR A 76 20.61 -1.78 9.00
N VAL A 77 20.52 -0.56 9.53
CA VAL A 77 20.46 -0.31 10.98
C VAL A 77 19.12 -0.78 11.57
N GLU A 78 18.00 -0.53 10.90
CA GLU A 78 16.66 -0.90 11.40
C GLU A 78 16.26 -2.36 11.09
N ALA A 79 16.94 -3.01 10.14
CA ALA A 79 16.53 -4.32 9.64
C ALA A 79 16.39 -5.41 10.74
N PRO A 80 17.26 -5.51 11.77
CA PRO A 80 17.07 -6.45 12.87
C PRO A 80 15.84 -6.15 13.73
N ASP A 81 15.51 -4.88 13.93
CA ASP A 81 14.35 -4.44 14.69
C ASP A 81 13.05 -4.80 13.96
N LEU A 82 12.99 -4.55 12.65
CA LEU A 82 11.87 -4.95 11.80
C LEU A 82 11.67 -6.48 11.80
N ALA A 83 12.75 -7.26 11.68
CA ALA A 83 12.69 -8.72 11.77
C ALA A 83 12.12 -9.19 13.11
N THR A 84 12.51 -8.57 14.20
CA THR A 84 12.05 -8.93 15.55
C THR A 84 10.59 -8.59 15.73
N VAL A 85 10.18 -7.36 15.40
CA VAL A 85 8.81 -6.90 15.59
C VAL A 85 7.84 -7.61 14.66
N SER A 86 8.24 -7.93 13.42
CA SER A 86 7.37 -8.67 12.50
C SER A 86 7.00 -10.05 13.03
N ARG A 87 7.94 -10.77 13.65
CA ARG A 87 7.66 -12.07 14.30
C ARG A 87 6.76 -11.94 15.53
N GLU A 88 6.94 -10.90 16.33
CA GLU A 88 6.10 -10.66 17.52
C GLU A 88 4.63 -10.43 17.17
N PHE A 89 4.37 -9.84 16.01
CA PHE A 89 3.02 -9.52 15.55
C PHE A 89 2.51 -10.43 14.42
N GLU A 90 3.21 -11.53 14.15
CA GLU A 90 2.80 -12.52 13.14
C GLU A 90 1.33 -12.95 13.33
N GLY A 91 0.58 -13.04 12.23
CA GLY A 91 -0.85 -13.36 12.22
C GLY A 91 -1.78 -12.26 12.74
N ARG A 92 -1.25 -11.14 13.28
CA ARG A 92 -2.04 -10.00 13.76
C ARG A 92 -1.84 -8.74 12.94
N VAL A 93 -0.67 -8.58 12.35
CA VAL A 93 -0.26 -7.46 11.51
C VAL A 93 0.44 -8.01 10.29
N GLN A 94 0.06 -7.53 9.11
CA GLN A 94 0.80 -7.84 7.89
C GLN A 94 2.00 -6.90 7.76
N PHE A 95 3.20 -7.47 7.63
CA PHE A 95 4.39 -6.70 7.24
C PHE A 95 4.61 -6.84 5.74
N LEU A 96 5.01 -5.75 5.09
CA LEU A 96 5.31 -5.67 3.66
C LEU A 96 6.54 -4.79 3.44
N GLY A 97 7.55 -5.31 2.77
CA GLY A 97 8.67 -4.51 2.26
C GLY A 97 8.37 -3.93 0.89
N VAL A 98 8.86 -2.72 0.61
CA VAL A 98 8.93 -2.14 -0.73
C VAL A 98 10.40 -1.87 -1.02
N ASP A 99 11.02 -2.76 -1.79
CA ASP A 99 12.42 -2.65 -2.22
C ASP A 99 12.53 -1.72 -3.41
N ILE A 100 13.23 -0.59 -3.25
CA ILE A 100 13.28 0.46 -4.27
C ILE A 100 14.68 0.68 -4.85
N LEU A 101 14.74 0.99 -6.15
CA LEU A 101 15.97 1.40 -6.84
C LEU A 101 17.11 0.40 -6.64
N ASP A 102 16.81 -0.88 -6.57
CA ASP A 102 17.73 -1.96 -6.24
C ASP A 102 17.83 -3.00 -7.36
N ALA A 103 18.54 -4.09 -7.12
CA ALA A 103 18.52 -5.28 -7.93
C ALA A 103 18.04 -6.48 -7.10
N ARG A 104 17.27 -7.39 -7.71
CA ARG A 104 16.66 -8.51 -6.96
C ARG A 104 17.64 -9.43 -6.25
N ALA A 105 18.88 -9.61 -6.78
CA ALA A 105 19.86 -10.47 -6.13
C ALA A 105 20.36 -9.89 -4.80
N PRO A 106 20.91 -8.66 -4.71
CA PRO A 106 21.29 -8.07 -3.43
C PRO A 106 20.10 -7.85 -2.49
N ALA A 107 18.89 -7.56 -3.01
CA ALA A 107 17.68 -7.47 -2.20
C ALA A 107 17.35 -8.81 -1.50
N ARG A 108 17.42 -9.94 -2.22
CA ARG A 108 17.25 -11.28 -1.63
C ARG A 108 18.30 -11.59 -0.58
N ASP A 109 19.56 -11.24 -0.84
CA ASP A 109 20.65 -11.42 0.11
C ASP A 109 20.42 -10.61 1.39
N PHE A 110 19.86 -9.40 1.28
CA PHE A 110 19.47 -8.57 2.41
C PHE A 110 18.36 -9.23 3.23
N ILE A 111 17.26 -9.69 2.59
CA ILE A 111 16.15 -10.39 3.25
C ILE A 111 16.67 -11.63 4.00
N LEU A 112 17.54 -12.42 3.37
CA LEU A 112 18.15 -13.61 3.99
C LEU A 112 19.05 -13.25 5.16
N ARG A 113 19.90 -12.23 5.01
CA ARG A 113 20.86 -11.78 6.02
C ARG A 113 20.19 -11.34 7.32
N TYR A 114 19.06 -10.59 7.20
CA TYR A 114 18.33 -10.09 8.35
C TYR A 114 17.15 -10.98 8.77
N ASP A 115 17.01 -12.13 8.12
CA ASP A 115 15.99 -13.13 8.42
C ASP A 115 14.56 -12.55 8.43
N TRP A 116 14.25 -11.71 7.44
CA TRP A 116 12.91 -11.19 7.26
C TRP A 116 11.96 -12.29 6.80
N GLN A 117 10.89 -12.54 7.56
CA GLN A 117 9.92 -13.59 7.27
C GLN A 117 8.69 -13.08 6.50
N TYR A 118 8.61 -11.79 6.25
CA TYR A 118 7.52 -11.15 5.54
C TYR A 118 7.90 -10.87 4.07
N PRO A 119 6.87 -10.78 3.18
CA PRO A 119 7.11 -10.55 1.76
C PRO A 119 7.57 -9.12 1.47
N SER A 120 8.27 -8.97 0.36
CA SER A 120 8.58 -7.68 -0.23
C SER A 120 8.18 -7.64 -1.70
N VAL A 121 7.80 -6.46 -2.17
CA VAL A 121 7.60 -6.13 -3.58
C VAL A 121 8.79 -5.32 -4.08
N PHE A 122 8.99 -5.30 -5.40
CA PHE A 122 10.12 -4.65 -6.04
C PHE A 122 9.65 -3.46 -6.87
N ASP A 123 10.19 -2.29 -6.58
CA ASP A 123 9.97 -1.05 -7.33
C ASP A 123 11.31 -0.54 -7.88
N PRO A 124 11.69 -0.94 -9.10
CA PRO A 124 12.99 -0.59 -9.67
C PRO A 124 13.17 0.91 -9.92
N THR A 125 12.10 1.66 -9.93
CA THR A 125 12.10 3.10 -10.26
C THR A 125 11.96 4.01 -9.04
N GLY A 126 11.50 3.50 -7.91
CA GLY A 126 11.13 4.29 -6.73
C GLY A 126 9.78 5.01 -6.87
N ALA A 127 8.98 4.64 -7.89
CA ALA A 127 7.71 5.31 -8.20
C ALA A 127 6.68 5.18 -7.07
N ILE A 128 6.69 4.09 -6.30
CA ILE A 128 5.81 3.91 -5.14
C ILE A 128 6.15 4.95 -4.08
N ARG A 129 7.42 5.06 -3.67
CA ARG A 129 7.86 6.07 -2.69
C ARG A 129 7.51 7.48 -3.15
N ASP A 130 7.86 7.81 -4.39
CA ASP A 130 7.68 9.16 -4.94
C ASP A 130 6.19 9.50 -5.10
N GLY A 131 5.37 8.54 -5.53
CA GLY A 131 3.93 8.69 -5.67
C GLY A 131 3.20 8.84 -4.33
N LEU A 132 3.73 8.26 -3.26
CA LEU A 132 3.27 8.49 -1.89
C LEU A 132 3.74 9.83 -1.29
N GLY A 133 4.55 10.60 -2.03
CA GLY A 133 5.01 11.94 -1.62
C GLY A 133 6.24 11.95 -0.71
N TYR A 134 6.98 10.85 -0.62
CA TYR A 134 8.17 10.75 0.23
C TYR A 134 9.46 10.93 -0.57
N VAL A 135 10.49 11.38 0.14
CA VAL A 135 11.84 11.54 -0.38
C VAL A 135 12.82 10.78 0.53
N GLY A 136 13.65 9.94 -0.07
CA GLY A 136 14.63 9.12 0.67
C GLY A 136 14.02 7.83 1.25
N GLN A 137 14.85 7.10 1.99
CA GLN A 137 14.53 5.87 2.71
C GLN A 137 15.48 5.72 3.91
N PRO A 138 15.17 4.88 4.92
CA PRO A 138 13.95 4.09 5.04
C PRO A 138 12.73 4.93 5.43
N ILE A 139 11.56 4.39 5.11
CA ILE A 139 10.26 4.95 5.51
C ILE A 139 9.42 3.82 6.06
N THR A 140 8.80 4.03 7.21
CA THR A 140 7.85 3.08 7.78
C THR A 140 6.46 3.70 7.81
N LEU A 141 5.49 3.01 7.22
CA LEU A 141 4.08 3.38 7.16
C LEU A 141 3.25 2.36 7.92
N LEU A 142 2.25 2.82 8.67
CA LEU A 142 1.29 1.94 9.34
C LEU A 142 -0.12 2.28 8.87
N TYR A 143 -0.78 1.29 8.31
CA TYR A 143 -2.18 1.34 7.93
C TYR A 143 -3.03 0.60 8.97
N ASP A 144 -4.18 1.14 9.30
CA ASP A 144 -5.17 0.47 10.16
C ASP A 144 -5.97 -0.60 9.38
N ARG A 145 -6.95 -1.22 10.06
CA ARG A 145 -7.81 -2.26 9.45
C ARG A 145 -8.67 -1.76 8.32
N GLU A 146 -8.97 -0.48 8.28
CA GLU A 146 -9.73 0.20 7.22
C GLU A 146 -8.85 0.54 5.99
N GLY A 147 -7.53 0.30 6.10
CA GLY A 147 -6.55 0.64 5.06
C GLY A 147 -6.21 2.13 5.04
N LYS A 148 -6.44 2.83 6.14
CA LYS A 148 -6.08 4.24 6.30
C LYS A 148 -4.68 4.36 6.88
N LEU A 149 -3.84 5.20 6.28
CA LEU A 149 -2.54 5.55 6.84
C LEU A 149 -2.74 6.34 8.15
N VAL A 150 -2.22 5.79 9.26
CA VAL A 150 -2.39 6.34 10.62
C VAL A 150 -1.08 6.72 11.28
N PHE A 151 0.04 6.26 10.75
CA PHE A 151 1.38 6.63 11.22
C PHE A 151 2.38 6.54 10.07
N GLU A 152 3.32 7.48 10.06
CA GLU A 152 4.45 7.54 9.15
C GLU A 152 5.73 7.91 9.88
N TRP A 153 6.84 7.33 9.46
CA TRP A 153 8.15 7.63 10.02
C TRP A 153 9.21 7.68 8.94
N ASN A 154 9.92 8.79 8.86
CA ASN A 154 11.04 8.99 7.94
C ASN A 154 12.36 8.77 8.68
N GLY A 155 13.17 7.85 8.19
CA GLY A 155 14.44 7.45 8.79
C GLY A 155 14.35 6.17 9.60
N VAL A 156 15.45 5.83 10.30
CA VAL A 156 15.56 4.59 11.09
C VAL A 156 14.48 4.52 12.17
N ILE A 157 13.68 3.48 12.15
CA ILE A 157 12.69 3.20 13.19
C ILE A 157 13.26 2.20 14.20
N THR A 158 12.96 2.41 15.49
CA THR A 158 13.34 1.47 16.55
C THR A 158 12.20 0.47 16.82
N ALA A 159 12.57 -0.72 17.30
CA ALA A 159 11.59 -1.73 17.70
C ALA A 159 10.57 -1.19 18.70
N ASP A 160 10.99 -0.40 19.68
CA ASP A 160 10.08 0.13 20.72
C ASP A 160 9.07 1.13 20.14
N LEU A 161 9.51 2.03 19.25
CA LEU A 161 8.59 2.95 18.59
C LEU A 161 7.59 2.18 17.72
N LEU A 162 8.07 1.23 16.91
CA LEU A 162 7.19 0.45 16.04
C LEU A 162 6.17 -0.36 16.84
N ARG A 163 6.58 -1.04 17.92
CA ARG A 163 5.66 -1.75 18.84
C ARG A 163 4.59 -0.84 19.42
N LYS A 164 5.00 0.36 19.85
CA LYS A 164 4.08 1.36 20.41
C LYS A 164 3.02 1.75 19.41
N GLU A 165 3.41 2.04 18.18
CA GLU A 165 2.46 2.48 17.16
C GLU A 165 1.54 1.32 16.70
N ILE A 166 2.06 0.12 16.49
CA ILE A 166 1.27 -1.07 16.16
C ILE A 166 0.17 -1.34 17.20
N ARG A 167 0.49 -1.24 18.50
CA ARG A 167 -0.49 -1.49 19.58
C ARG A 167 -1.69 -0.54 19.58
N LYS A 168 -1.61 0.61 18.90
CA LYS A 168 -2.73 1.56 18.80
C LYS A 168 -3.80 1.13 17.79
N VAL A 169 -3.46 0.22 16.86
CA VAL A 169 -4.33 -0.22 15.76
C VAL A 169 -4.79 -1.68 15.89
N LEU A 170 -4.39 -2.36 16.94
CA LEU A 170 -4.82 -3.73 17.25
C LEU A 170 -6.14 -3.76 18.04
#